data_a1973a469692ff9cf7a6e0b47896bbc6
#
_entry.id   a1973a469692ff9cf7a6e0b47896bbc6
#
_cell.length_a   1.000
_cell.length_b   1.000
_cell.length_c   1.000
_cell.angle_alpha   90.00
_cell.angle_beta   90.00
_cell.angle_gamma   90.00
#
_symmetry.space_group_name_H-M   'P 1'
#
loop_
_entity.id
_entity.type
_entity.pdbx_description
1 polymer ?
#
loop_
_entity_poly.entity_id
_entity_poly.type
_entity_poly.pdbx_seq_one_letter_code
_entity_poly.pdbx_strand_id
1 'polypeptide(L)' 'MLDGKRVIINVDKLLSNHNSVKFREFINANRNTVFTASLYGKYTQMYILDEDISSPKWMFFEDDLIEVE' A
#
# COMPACT_ATOMS: atom_id res chain seq x y z
N MET A 1 9.74 -7.74 7.48
CA MET A 1 9.07 -8.07 6.20
C MET A 1 7.57 -8.18 6.38
N LEU A 2 6.81 -7.61 5.46
CA LEU A 2 5.34 -7.56 5.56
C LEU A 2 4.61 -8.58 4.70
N ASP A 3 5.33 -9.45 3.98
CA ASP A 3 4.71 -10.42 3.09
C ASP A 3 3.74 -11.34 3.86
N GLY A 4 2.50 -11.39 3.40
CA GLY A 4 1.44 -12.14 4.06
C GLY A 4 0.85 -11.48 5.30
N LYS A 5 1.31 -10.29 5.66
CA LYS A 5 0.83 -9.60 6.86
C LYS A 5 -0.36 -8.70 6.53
N ARG A 6 -1.17 -8.44 7.55
CA ARG A 6 -2.28 -7.48 7.44
C ARG A 6 -1.75 -6.09 7.73
N VAL A 7 -2.09 -5.15 6.86
CA VAL A 7 -1.54 -3.79 6.90
C VAL A 7 -2.62 -2.76 6.65
N ILE A 8 -2.33 -1.53 7.08
CA ILE A 8 -3.05 -0.34 6.61
C ILE A 8 -2.05 0.58 5.91
N ILE A 9 -2.55 1.46 5.08
CA ILE A 9 -1.73 2.43 4.35
C ILE A 9 -1.31 3.55 5.30
N ASN A 10 -0.04 3.93 5.25
CA ASN A 10 0.47 5.09 5.99
C ASN A 10 0.04 6.37 5.25
N VAL A 11 -1.18 6.81 5.52
CA VAL A 11 -1.85 7.87 4.76
C VAL A 11 -1.08 9.18 4.84
N ASP A 12 -0.69 9.59 6.04
CA ASP A 12 -0.04 10.88 6.24
C ASP A 12 1.29 10.97 5.49
N LYS A 13 2.09 9.91 5.56
CA LYS A 13 3.36 9.85 4.85
C LYS A 13 3.15 9.95 3.34
N LEU A 14 2.22 9.17 2.80
CA LEU A 14 2.02 9.10 1.35
C LEU A 14 1.39 10.37 0.79
N LEU A 15 0.45 10.96 1.48
CA LEU A 15 -0.16 12.23 1.03
C LEU A 15 0.84 13.38 1.07
N SER A 16 1.83 13.31 1.96
CA SER A 16 2.88 14.35 2.04
C SER A 16 3.90 14.24 0.92
N ASN A 17 4.07 13.06 0.33
CA ASN A 17 5.19 12.78 -0.58
C ASN A 17 4.78 12.55 -2.04
N HIS A 18 3.50 12.44 -2.35
CA HIS A 18 3.03 12.10 -3.69
C HIS A 18 2.05 13.13 -4.23
N ASN A 19 2.20 13.46 -5.52
CA ASN A 19 1.37 14.46 -6.20
C ASN A 19 0.38 13.83 -7.20
N SER A 20 0.44 12.53 -7.43
CA SER A 20 -0.49 11.88 -8.36
C SER A 20 -1.91 11.95 -7.82
N VAL A 21 -2.81 12.56 -8.60
CA VAL A 21 -4.21 12.71 -8.21
C VAL A 21 -4.86 11.35 -8.01
N LYS A 22 -4.64 10.42 -8.93
CA LYS A 22 -5.24 9.08 -8.84
C LYS A 22 -4.73 8.31 -7.62
N PHE A 23 -3.44 8.41 -7.33
CA PHE A 23 -2.87 7.74 -6.16
C PHE A 23 -3.45 8.33 -4.88
N ARG A 24 -3.53 9.65 -4.80
CA ARG A 24 -4.11 10.34 -3.64
C ARG A 24 -5.57 9.97 -3.44
N GLU A 25 -6.33 9.85 -4.52
CA GLU A 25 -7.73 9.40 -4.44
C GLU A 25 -7.83 7.99 -3.88
N PHE A 26 -6.96 7.08 -4.34
CA PHE A 26 -6.91 5.72 -3.82
C PHE A 26 -6.60 5.71 -2.33
N ILE A 27 -5.59 6.46 -1.91
CA ILE A 27 -5.21 6.56 -0.50
C ILE A 27 -6.36 7.08 0.35
N ASN A 28 -7.02 8.15 -0.11
CA ASN A 28 -8.12 8.75 0.64
C ASN A 28 -9.34 7.83 0.72
N ALA A 29 -9.61 7.08 -0.35
CA ALA A 29 -10.75 6.15 -0.38
C ALA A 29 -10.53 4.93 0.52
N ASN A 30 -9.28 4.65 0.90
CA ASN A 30 -8.93 3.43 1.63
C ASN A 30 -8.27 3.72 2.99
N ARG A 31 -8.61 4.85 3.59
CA ARG A 31 -8.12 5.18 4.94
C ARG A 31 -8.56 4.10 5.92
N ASN A 32 -7.61 3.59 6.69
CA ASN A 32 -7.84 2.57 7.72
C ASN A 32 -8.41 1.24 7.19
N THR A 33 -8.44 1.06 5.89
CA THR A 33 -8.81 -0.23 5.30
C THR A 33 -7.67 -1.21 5.55
N VAL A 34 -8.01 -2.41 6.02
CA VAL A 34 -7.03 -3.46 6.25
C VAL A 34 -6.85 -4.27 4.98
N PHE A 35 -5.60 -4.38 4.54
CA PHE A 35 -5.22 -5.15 3.36
C PHE A 35 -4.26 -6.27 3.76
N THR A 36 -4.11 -7.25 2.87
CA THR A 36 -3.05 -8.24 2.97
C THR A 36 -1.92 -7.82 2.04
N ALA A 37 -0.73 -7.64 2.58
CA ALA A 37 0.44 -7.27 1.79
C ALA A 37 1.07 -8.51 1.18
N SER A 38 1.47 -8.43 -0.08
CA SER A 38 2.22 -9.48 -0.76
C SER A 38 3.43 -8.88 -1.43
N LEU A 39 4.57 -9.54 -1.29
CA LEU A 39 5.81 -9.08 -1.91
C LEU A 39 5.69 -9.20 -3.42
N TYR A 40 5.98 -8.12 -4.13
CA TYR A 40 5.91 -8.09 -5.58
C TYR A 40 7.30 -8.20 -6.18
N GLY A 41 7.65 -9.39 -6.62
CA GLY A 41 8.94 -9.65 -7.25
C GLY A 41 10.07 -9.84 -6.23
N LYS A 42 11.06 -10.61 -6.64
CA LYS A 42 12.17 -10.99 -5.77
C LYS A 42 13.13 -9.85 -5.45
N TYR A 43 13.22 -8.88 -6.35
CA TYR A 43 14.33 -7.93 -6.32
C TYR A 43 13.93 -6.50 -6.02
N THR A 44 12.64 -6.21 -5.99
CA THR A 44 12.16 -4.83 -5.87
C THR A 44 11.84 -4.41 -4.44
N GLN A 45 11.62 -5.37 -3.55
CA GLN A 45 11.17 -5.12 -2.17
C GLN A 45 9.93 -4.22 -2.10
N MET A 46 9.10 -4.32 -3.14
CA MET A 46 7.84 -3.61 -3.23
C MET A 46 6.73 -4.56 -2.84
N TYR A 47 5.64 -3.99 -2.32
CA TYR A 47 4.45 -4.75 -1.95
C TYR A 47 3.27 -4.33 -2.80
N ILE A 48 2.41 -5.28 -3.10
CA ILE A 48 1.06 -5.01 -3.59
C ILE A 48 0.07 -5.40 -2.49
N LEU A 49 -1.14 -4.89 -2.60
CA LEU A 49 -2.22 -5.21 -1.66
C LEU A 49 -3.17 -6.17 -2.37
N ASP A 50 -3.36 -7.35 -1.78
CA ASP A 50 -4.13 -8.41 -2.44
C ASP A 50 -5.56 -7.99 -2.79
N GLU A 51 -6.16 -7.18 -1.92
CA GLU A 51 -7.54 -6.72 -2.08
C GLU A 51 -7.68 -5.49 -2.98
N ASP A 52 -6.57 -4.94 -3.46
CA ASP A 52 -6.57 -3.81 -4.39
C ASP A 52 -7.06 -4.28 -5.75
N ILE A 53 -8.16 -3.70 -6.22
CA ILE A 53 -8.77 -4.06 -7.51
C ILE A 53 -8.27 -3.19 -8.66
N SER A 54 -7.34 -2.29 -8.39
CA SER A 54 -6.76 -1.43 -9.42
C SER A 54 -6.01 -2.27 -10.46
N SER A 55 -5.97 -1.79 -11.70
CA SER A 55 -5.29 -2.48 -12.79
C SER A 55 -4.41 -1.48 -13.56
N PRO A 56 -3.09 -1.54 -13.39
CA PRO A 56 -2.36 -2.43 -12.47
C PRO A 56 -2.55 -2.03 -11.00
N LYS A 57 -2.24 -2.98 -10.11
CA LYS A 57 -2.29 -2.69 -8.66
C LYS A 57 -1.23 -1.65 -8.29
N TRP A 58 -1.54 -0.83 -7.28
CA TRP A 58 -0.57 0.10 -6.72
C TRP A 58 0.53 -0.65 -5.97
N MET A 59 1.75 -0.09 -6.01
CA MET A 59 2.89 -0.67 -5.31
C MET A 59 3.33 0.22 -4.17
N PHE A 60 3.80 -0.41 -3.10
CA PHE A 60 4.19 0.29 -1.88
C PHE A 60 5.54 -0.21 -1.40
N PHE A 61 6.34 0.69 -0.81
CA PHE A 61 7.51 0.29 -0.03
C PHE A 61 7.08 -0.16 1.35
N GLU A 62 7.96 -0.85 2.05
CA GLU A 62 7.63 -1.39 3.37
C GLU A 62 7.20 -0.31 4.37
N ASP A 63 7.88 0.83 4.37
CA ASP A 63 7.56 1.92 5.29
C ASP A 63 6.37 2.78 4.84
N ASP A 64 5.79 2.50 3.68
CA ASP A 64 4.52 3.08 3.25
C ASP A 64 3.31 2.38 3.89
N LEU A 65 3.54 1.26 4.55
CA LEU A 65 2.50 0.42 5.13
C LEU A 65 2.75 0.25 6.63
N ILE A 66 1.66 0.09 7.37
CA ILE A 66 1.73 -0.11 8.82
C ILE A 66 1.09 -1.46 9.12
N GLU A 67 1.86 -2.36 9.73
CA GLU A 67 1.33 -3.67 10.12
C GLU A 67 0.27 -3.51 11.20
N VAL A 68 -0.83 -4.24 11.08
CA VAL A 68 -1.88 -4.30 12.09
C VAL A 68 -1.96 -5.72 12.64
N GLU A 69 -2.29 -5.80 13.90
CA GLU A 69 -2.41 -7.08 14.58
C GLU A 69 -3.85 -7.58 14.61
#